data_403098c6c747e378fcc3dcbfe0f66e7b
#
_entry.id   403098c6c747e378fcc3dcbfe0f66e7b
#
_cell.length_a   1.000
_cell.length_b   1.000
_cell.length_c   1.000
_cell.angle_alpha   90.00
_cell.angle_beta   90.00
_cell.angle_gamma   90.00
#
_symmetry.space_group_name_H-M   'P 1'
#
loop_
_entity.id
_entity.type
_entity.pdbx_description
1 polymer ?
#
loop_
_entity_poly.entity_id
_entity_poly.type
_entity_poly.pdbx_seq_one_letter_code
_entity_poly.pdbx_strand_id
1 'polypeptide(L)'
;MFNTKNLVHDIKDVPVPWVFEHFCELKEKLSGQDIKVKSMFNPKEKTPSMCIYFDDRKQQYKFKDFSTGIGGDHLTLVKEITSLSFHKSCGLIVEKYNDFVLHNNGGYDLKEFKQASKYKVEQVVFRSWSSQDQYFWTQFNIGSKLLDQYHVRPLDYYKMTKDDKELYIRGNYIYGYYKDDGTLYKIYQPKTQDKKFLKIRDYVQGSEQLEGHRTLVIASSLKDIMSLKSLRLNVDVIAPDSENSMIRKNLIDDYKEMYSTVIAMFDNDEPGIKAMEKYRDEYKIHPLLLPMS
;
A
#
# COMPACT_ATOMS: atom_id res chain seq x y z
N MET A 1 29.76 33.79 17.12
CA MET A 1 30.59 32.60 16.76
C MET A 1 29.64 31.56 16.18
N PHE A 2 29.74 31.27 14.89
CA PHE A 2 28.91 30.23 14.28
C PHE A 2 29.35 28.85 14.78
N ASN A 3 28.41 28.05 15.23
CA ASN A 3 28.68 26.71 15.74
C ASN A 3 28.85 25.76 14.54
N THR A 4 30.10 25.58 14.09
CA THR A 4 30.43 24.73 12.93
C THR A 4 30.41 23.23 13.23
N LYS A 5 30.12 22.83 14.47
CA LYS A 5 30.16 21.42 14.91
C LYS A 5 29.08 20.52 14.27
N ASN A 6 28.04 21.09 13.68
CA ASN A 6 26.90 20.34 13.12
C ASN A 6 26.82 20.38 11.59
N LEU A 7 27.87 20.85 10.91
CA LEU A 7 27.93 20.80 9.45
C LEU A 7 28.11 19.36 8.95
N VAL A 8 27.39 19.03 7.88
CA VAL A 8 27.46 17.71 7.24
C VAL A 8 28.29 17.77 5.97
N HIS A 9 28.94 16.68 5.63
CA HIS A 9 29.78 16.56 4.42
C HIS A 9 29.26 15.52 3.44
N ASP A 10 28.33 14.66 3.88
CA ASP A 10 27.76 13.59 3.08
C ASP A 10 26.23 13.71 3.07
N ILE A 11 25.63 13.42 1.93
CA ILE A 11 24.17 13.46 1.76
C ILE A 11 23.42 12.51 2.72
N LYS A 12 24.04 11.40 3.12
CA LYS A 12 23.46 10.44 4.07
C LYS A 12 23.27 11.01 5.48
N ASP A 13 24.00 12.09 5.81
CA ASP A 13 23.92 12.77 7.10
C ASP A 13 22.85 13.87 7.10
N VAL A 14 22.25 14.17 5.94
CA VAL A 14 21.13 15.13 5.82
C VAL A 14 19.80 14.42 6.13
N PRO A 15 19.00 14.92 7.07
CA PRO A 15 17.70 14.33 7.39
C PRO A 15 16.75 14.35 6.20
N VAL A 16 16.28 13.18 5.78
CA VAL A 16 15.33 13.03 4.66
C VAL A 16 14.08 13.89 4.80
N PRO A 17 13.43 13.99 5.99
CA PRO A 17 12.29 14.86 6.18
C PRO A 17 12.59 16.32 5.87
N TRP A 18 13.76 16.81 6.31
CA TRP A 18 14.17 18.18 6.04
C TRP A 18 14.25 18.48 4.53
N VAL A 19 14.73 17.53 3.72
CA VAL A 19 14.82 17.71 2.27
C VAL A 19 13.44 17.93 1.67
N PHE A 20 12.45 17.12 2.03
CA PHE A 20 11.08 17.32 1.57
C PHE A 20 10.49 18.62 2.08
N GLU A 21 10.65 18.94 3.36
CA GLU A 21 10.15 20.19 3.97
C GLU A 21 10.73 21.41 3.27
N HIS A 22 12.05 21.42 3.02
CA HIS A 22 12.74 22.54 2.41
C HIS A 22 12.38 22.71 0.92
N PHE A 23 12.52 21.65 0.12
CA PHE A 23 12.33 21.74 -1.33
C PHE A 23 10.86 21.77 -1.77
N CYS A 24 9.94 21.31 -0.94
CA CYS A 24 8.49 21.42 -1.18
C CYS A 24 7.85 22.58 -0.41
N GLU A 25 8.63 23.40 0.29
CA GLU A 25 8.15 24.57 1.09
C GLU A 25 7.00 24.19 2.04
N LEU A 26 7.14 23.04 2.74
CA LEU A 26 6.09 22.56 3.62
C LEU A 26 5.93 23.49 4.82
N LYS A 27 4.66 23.82 5.16
CA LYS A 27 4.33 24.64 6.33
C LYS A 27 4.40 23.86 7.64
N GLU A 28 4.31 22.55 7.57
CA GLU A 28 4.34 21.65 8.71
C GLU A 28 5.53 20.68 8.61
N LYS A 29 6.02 20.25 9.77
CA LYS A 29 7.11 19.29 9.83
C LYS A 29 6.63 17.87 9.60
N LEU A 30 7.43 17.10 8.87
CA LEU A 30 7.22 15.69 8.64
C LEU A 30 7.62 14.88 9.89
N SER A 31 6.64 14.18 10.47
CA SER A 31 6.83 13.36 11.69
C SER A 31 6.17 11.98 11.59
N GLY A 32 6.04 11.44 10.37
CA GLY A 32 5.45 10.13 10.08
C GLY A 32 4.13 10.20 9.30
N GLN A 33 3.47 11.35 9.24
CA GLN A 33 2.21 11.55 8.50
C GLN A 33 2.42 11.65 6.99
N ASP A 34 1.37 11.32 6.22
CA ASP A 34 1.30 11.59 4.80
C ASP A 34 0.75 13.01 4.55
N ILE A 35 1.35 13.72 3.61
CA ILE A 35 0.95 15.09 3.25
C ILE A 35 0.63 15.15 1.76
N LYS A 36 -0.50 15.81 1.42
CA LYS A 36 -0.83 16.15 0.04
C LYS A 36 -0.51 17.61 -0.23
N VAL A 37 0.28 17.85 -1.28
CA VAL A 37 0.67 19.18 -1.73
C VAL A 37 0.40 19.33 -3.23
N LYS A 38 0.41 20.57 -3.73
CA LYS A 38 0.37 20.82 -5.16
C LYS A 38 1.63 20.23 -5.82
N SER A 39 1.46 19.75 -7.05
CA SER A 39 2.58 19.24 -7.82
C SER A 39 3.66 20.31 -8.02
N MET A 40 4.89 19.96 -7.69
CA MET A 40 6.06 20.80 -8.01
C MET A 40 6.42 20.73 -9.51
N PHE A 41 5.84 19.77 -10.23
CA PHE A 41 6.10 19.51 -11.64
C PHE A 41 5.00 20.02 -12.58
N ASN A 42 3.86 20.45 -12.00
CA ASN A 42 2.72 20.97 -12.76
C ASN A 42 2.26 22.34 -12.21
N PRO A 43 2.87 23.46 -12.64
CA PRO A 43 2.55 24.79 -12.13
C PRO A 43 1.09 25.23 -12.35
N LYS A 44 0.38 24.60 -13.27
CA LYS A 44 -1.03 24.93 -13.61
C LYS A 44 -2.05 24.21 -12.72
N GLU A 45 -1.59 23.39 -11.80
CA GLU A 45 -2.45 22.60 -10.97
C GLU A 45 -3.25 23.44 -9.96
N LYS A 46 -4.55 23.14 -9.88
CA LYS A 46 -5.46 23.83 -8.94
C LYS A 46 -5.65 23.05 -7.64
N THR A 47 -5.64 21.72 -7.70
CA THR A 47 -5.89 20.82 -6.57
C THR A 47 -4.64 19.99 -6.25
N PRO A 48 -4.29 19.77 -4.95
CA PRO A 48 -3.14 18.99 -4.58
C PRO A 48 -3.17 17.57 -5.14
N SER A 49 -2.16 17.19 -5.92
CA SER A 49 -2.02 15.85 -6.52
C SER A 49 -0.71 15.14 -6.18
N MET A 50 0.24 15.82 -5.56
CA MET A 50 1.46 15.19 -5.10
C MET A 50 1.30 14.74 -3.64
N CYS A 51 1.59 13.48 -3.36
CA CYS A 51 1.60 12.92 -2.02
C CYS A 51 3.04 12.70 -1.56
N ILE A 52 3.39 13.24 -0.40
CA ILE A 52 4.62 12.91 0.33
C ILE A 52 4.19 11.96 1.43
N TYR A 53 4.76 10.77 1.48
CA TYR A 53 4.34 9.69 2.38
C TYR A 53 5.54 8.96 2.99
N PHE A 54 5.33 8.39 4.16
CA PHE A 54 6.36 7.61 4.83
C PHE A 54 6.32 6.16 4.35
N ASP A 55 7.41 5.69 3.72
CA ASP A 55 7.57 4.29 3.31
C ASP A 55 8.09 3.47 4.49
N ASP A 56 7.20 2.80 5.18
CA ASP A 56 7.52 1.95 6.34
C ASP A 56 8.55 0.85 6.05
N ARG A 57 8.63 0.38 4.79
CA ARG A 57 9.57 -0.70 4.43
C ARG A 57 10.99 -0.20 4.37
N LYS A 58 11.16 1.04 3.89
CA LYS A 58 12.46 1.69 3.76
C LYS A 58 12.76 2.64 4.91
N GLN A 59 11.81 2.82 5.85
CA GLN A 59 11.90 3.73 6.98
C GLN A 59 12.30 5.15 6.57
N GLN A 60 11.73 5.63 5.44
CA GLN A 60 12.03 6.97 4.91
C GLN A 60 10.85 7.55 4.15
N TYR A 61 10.83 8.86 4.03
CA TYR A 61 9.86 9.55 3.19
C TYR A 61 10.12 9.34 1.70
N LYS A 62 9.02 9.27 0.95
CA LYS A 62 8.97 9.25 -0.51
C LYS A 62 7.88 10.17 -1.01
N PHE A 63 7.85 10.39 -2.31
CA PHE A 63 6.76 11.12 -2.94
C PHE A 63 6.20 10.37 -4.15
N LYS A 64 4.93 10.70 -4.47
CA LYS A 64 4.28 10.33 -5.72
C LYS A 64 3.42 11.49 -6.18
N ASP A 65 3.72 11.98 -7.37
CA ASP A 65 2.90 12.96 -8.07
C ASP A 65 1.95 12.23 -9.02
N PHE A 66 0.67 12.34 -8.76
CA PHE A 66 -0.37 11.69 -9.57
C PHE A 66 -0.70 12.47 -10.84
N SER A 67 -0.36 13.75 -10.95
CA SER A 67 -0.60 14.56 -12.15
C SER A 67 0.40 14.27 -13.26
N THR A 68 1.66 13.98 -12.92
CA THR A 68 2.74 13.73 -13.87
C THR A 68 3.21 12.28 -13.90
N GLY A 69 2.81 11.49 -12.89
CA GLY A 69 3.31 10.12 -12.71
C GLY A 69 4.70 10.01 -12.09
N ILE A 70 5.39 11.14 -11.85
CA ILE A 70 6.74 11.17 -11.24
C ILE A 70 6.66 10.71 -9.79
N GLY A 71 7.65 9.94 -9.33
CA GLY A 71 7.72 9.53 -7.93
C GLY A 71 9.09 8.95 -7.59
N GLY A 72 9.42 8.96 -6.30
CA GLY A 72 10.71 8.49 -5.84
C GLY A 72 11.04 8.89 -4.40
N ASP A 73 12.33 8.96 -4.12
CA ASP A 73 12.88 9.43 -2.86
C ASP A 73 13.23 10.94 -2.91
N HIS A 74 13.81 11.44 -1.85
CA HIS A 74 14.24 12.83 -1.71
C HIS A 74 15.28 13.26 -2.76
N LEU A 75 16.16 12.35 -3.20
CA LEU A 75 17.15 12.63 -4.23
C LEU A 75 16.50 12.76 -5.59
N THR A 76 15.56 11.85 -5.90
CA THR A 76 14.74 11.91 -7.11
C THR A 76 13.95 13.22 -7.15
N LEU A 77 13.34 13.62 -6.03
CA LEU A 77 12.59 14.88 -5.95
C LEU A 77 13.45 16.07 -6.35
N VAL A 78 14.61 16.23 -5.70
CA VAL A 78 15.49 17.40 -5.95
C VAL A 78 16.07 17.37 -7.36
N LYS A 79 16.44 16.19 -7.87
CA LYS A 79 16.89 16.02 -9.24
C LYS A 79 15.83 16.48 -10.24
N GLU A 80 14.59 16.06 -10.06
CA GLU A 80 13.49 16.41 -10.99
C GLU A 80 13.10 17.90 -10.89
N ILE A 81 13.05 18.49 -9.67
CA ILE A 81 12.76 19.92 -9.49
C ILE A 81 13.86 20.79 -10.13
N THR A 82 15.11 20.41 -9.94
CA THR A 82 16.26 21.27 -10.34
C THR A 82 16.82 20.94 -11.72
N SER A 83 16.44 19.82 -12.31
CA SER A 83 17.01 19.27 -13.55
C SER A 83 18.55 19.08 -13.49
N LEU A 84 19.08 18.90 -12.30
CA LEU A 84 20.51 18.67 -12.07
C LEU A 84 20.87 17.17 -12.19
N SER A 85 22.14 16.88 -12.43
CA SER A 85 22.65 15.51 -12.32
C SER A 85 22.62 15.03 -10.86
N PHE A 86 22.62 13.72 -10.64
CA PHE A 86 22.59 13.11 -9.30
C PHE A 86 23.64 13.72 -8.34
N HIS A 87 24.91 13.80 -8.77
CA HIS A 87 25.97 14.36 -7.93
C HIS A 87 25.77 15.83 -7.60
N LYS A 88 25.29 16.63 -8.56
CA LYS A 88 24.99 18.05 -8.32
C LYS A 88 23.80 18.24 -7.39
N SER A 89 22.79 17.39 -7.48
CA SER A 89 21.64 17.41 -6.56
C SER A 89 22.07 17.06 -5.14
N CYS A 90 22.92 16.06 -4.95
CA CYS A 90 23.49 15.73 -3.63
C CYS A 90 24.28 16.92 -3.05
N GLY A 91 25.15 17.54 -3.85
CA GLY A 91 25.92 18.73 -3.43
C GLY A 91 25.01 19.90 -3.03
N LEU A 92 23.98 20.18 -3.82
CA LEU A 92 23.00 21.23 -3.52
C LEU A 92 22.25 20.96 -2.20
N ILE A 93 21.83 19.73 -1.96
CA ILE A 93 21.14 19.38 -0.70
C ILE A 93 22.06 19.61 0.50
N VAL A 94 23.31 19.15 0.43
CA VAL A 94 24.30 19.34 1.50
C VAL A 94 24.56 20.83 1.75
N GLU A 95 24.75 21.63 0.69
CA GLU A 95 24.93 23.07 0.78
C GLU A 95 23.77 23.75 1.48
N LYS A 96 22.52 23.51 1.02
CA LYS A 96 21.32 24.12 1.59
C LYS A 96 21.06 23.69 3.03
N TYR A 97 21.36 22.44 3.37
CA TYR A 97 21.25 21.97 4.74
C TYR A 97 22.27 22.66 5.66
N ASN A 98 23.51 22.81 5.22
CA ASN A 98 24.52 23.52 5.99
C ASN A 98 24.16 25.01 6.17
N ASP A 99 23.64 25.66 5.14
CA ASP A 99 23.12 27.02 5.26
C ASP A 99 22.00 27.10 6.32
N PHE A 100 21.07 26.13 6.32
CA PHE A 100 20.02 26.02 7.31
C PHE A 100 20.58 25.85 8.74
N VAL A 101 21.57 24.96 8.94
CA VAL A 101 22.20 24.73 10.26
C VAL A 101 22.89 26.00 10.77
N LEU A 102 23.57 26.73 9.91
CA LEU A 102 24.25 27.98 10.26
C LEU A 102 23.30 29.09 10.68
N HIS A 103 22.15 29.21 10.01
CA HIS A 103 21.19 30.26 10.28
C HIS A 103 20.25 29.97 11.47
N ASN A 104 20.06 28.68 11.82
CA ASN A 104 19.11 28.28 12.89
C ASN A 104 19.79 27.83 14.19
N ASN A 105 21.07 28.19 14.43
CA ASN A 105 21.83 27.88 15.65
C ASN A 105 21.80 26.39 16.09
N GLY A 106 21.57 25.45 15.18
CA GLY A 106 21.52 24.04 15.51
C GLY A 106 21.04 23.19 14.34
N GLY A 107 21.27 21.90 14.43
CA GLY A 107 20.80 20.94 13.44
C GLY A 107 19.26 20.83 13.41
N TYR A 108 18.77 20.17 12.39
CA TYR A 108 17.37 19.83 12.25
C TYR A 108 16.93 18.91 13.40
N ASP A 109 15.96 19.36 14.17
CA ASP A 109 15.36 18.54 15.23
C ASP A 109 14.49 17.46 14.59
N LEU A 110 15.05 16.26 14.50
CA LEU A 110 14.27 15.08 14.21
C LEU A 110 13.36 14.85 15.44
N LYS A 111 12.17 15.44 15.43
CA LYS A 111 11.12 14.99 16.34
C LYS A 111 11.04 13.48 16.16
N GLU A 112 11.08 12.73 17.28
CA GLU A 112 10.86 11.29 17.25
C GLU A 112 9.73 11.00 16.27
N PHE A 113 10.03 10.22 15.24
CA PHE A 113 9.03 9.81 14.28
C PHE A 113 7.91 9.14 15.06
N LYS A 114 6.85 9.87 15.32
CA LYS A 114 5.59 9.22 15.62
C LYS A 114 5.26 8.47 14.33
N GLN A 115 5.55 7.18 14.32
CA GLN A 115 5.12 6.29 13.25
C GLN A 115 3.70 6.71 12.90
N ALA A 116 3.48 7.14 11.64
CA ALA A 116 2.14 7.47 11.19
C ALA A 116 1.27 6.33 11.64
N SER A 117 0.28 6.62 12.47
CA SER A 117 -0.39 5.66 13.30
C SER A 117 -0.85 4.50 12.47
N LYS A 118 -0.05 3.45 12.44
CA LYS A 118 -0.50 2.16 11.96
C LYS A 118 -1.68 1.80 12.83
N TYR A 119 -2.79 1.50 12.18
CA TYR A 119 -3.85 0.81 12.88
C TYR A 119 -3.25 -0.45 13.50
N LYS A 120 -3.21 -0.51 14.80
CA LYS A 120 -2.81 -1.72 15.50
C LYS A 120 -4.09 -2.38 15.98
N VAL A 121 -4.43 -3.51 15.37
CA VAL A 121 -5.53 -4.34 15.88
C VAL A 121 -5.03 -5.02 17.14
N GLU A 122 -5.65 -4.65 18.28
CA GLU A 122 -5.27 -5.15 19.61
C GLU A 122 -6.03 -6.41 19.97
N GLN A 123 -7.29 -6.49 19.54
CA GLN A 123 -8.17 -7.59 19.87
C GLN A 123 -9.17 -7.84 18.76
N VAL A 124 -9.48 -9.10 18.51
CA VAL A 124 -10.62 -9.53 17.69
C VAL A 124 -11.46 -10.50 18.50
N VAL A 125 -12.77 -10.42 18.35
CA VAL A 125 -13.72 -11.35 18.97
C VAL A 125 -14.56 -11.99 17.89
N PHE A 126 -14.55 -13.31 17.86
CA PHE A 126 -15.30 -14.10 16.90
C PHE A 126 -16.78 -14.20 17.30
N ARG A 127 -17.60 -14.44 16.32
CA ARG A 127 -18.99 -14.88 16.50
C ARG A 127 -19.28 -16.10 15.64
N SER A 128 -20.42 -16.72 15.87
CA SER A 128 -20.93 -17.76 14.98
C SER A 128 -21.40 -17.17 13.64
N TRP A 129 -21.34 -17.97 12.59
CA TRP A 129 -21.95 -17.65 11.31
C TRP A 129 -23.45 -17.47 11.43
N SER A 130 -23.98 -16.40 10.87
CA SER A 130 -25.41 -16.11 10.83
C SER A 130 -26.00 -16.44 9.45
N SER A 131 -27.33 -16.51 9.37
CA SER A 131 -28.04 -16.63 8.08
C SER A 131 -27.78 -15.43 7.16
N GLN A 132 -27.56 -14.25 7.72
CA GLN A 132 -27.20 -13.05 6.97
C GLN A 132 -25.81 -13.17 6.33
N ASP A 133 -24.84 -13.76 7.02
CA ASP A 133 -23.52 -14.01 6.46
C ASP A 133 -23.61 -15.02 5.32
N GLN A 134 -24.34 -16.12 5.53
CA GLN A 134 -24.55 -17.13 4.50
C GLN A 134 -25.18 -16.52 3.25
N TYR A 135 -26.24 -15.72 3.42
CA TYR A 135 -26.87 -15.00 2.32
C TYR A 135 -25.87 -14.06 1.61
N PHE A 136 -25.06 -13.32 2.35
CA PHE A 136 -24.06 -12.42 1.77
C PHE A 136 -23.04 -13.16 0.91
N TRP A 137 -22.49 -14.26 1.39
CA TRP A 137 -21.45 -14.99 0.67
C TRP A 137 -21.99 -15.83 -0.49
N THR A 138 -23.20 -16.35 -0.37
CA THR A 138 -23.83 -17.12 -1.46
C THR A 138 -24.14 -16.29 -2.69
N GLN A 139 -24.29 -14.97 -2.59
CA GLN A 139 -24.42 -14.07 -3.74
C GLN A 139 -23.20 -14.13 -4.68
N PHE A 140 -22.05 -14.53 -4.17
CA PHE A 140 -20.80 -14.70 -4.91
C PHE A 140 -20.48 -16.19 -5.17
N ASN A 141 -21.46 -17.07 -5.01
CA ASN A 141 -21.29 -18.53 -5.07
C ASN A 141 -20.26 -19.08 -4.09
N ILE A 142 -20.02 -18.42 -2.95
CA ILE A 142 -19.06 -18.79 -1.92
C ILE A 142 -19.81 -19.50 -0.78
N GLY A 143 -19.57 -20.82 -0.64
CA GLY A 143 -20.12 -21.62 0.45
C GLY A 143 -19.15 -21.73 1.64
N SER A 144 -19.64 -22.32 2.74
CA SER A 144 -18.88 -22.48 3.98
C SER A 144 -17.54 -23.19 3.79
N LYS A 145 -17.49 -24.21 2.93
CA LYS A 145 -16.25 -24.96 2.64
C LYS A 145 -15.13 -24.04 2.10
N LEU A 146 -15.45 -23.09 1.21
CA LEU A 146 -14.48 -22.14 0.69
C LEU A 146 -14.08 -21.12 1.76
N LEU A 147 -15.03 -20.64 2.57
CA LEU A 147 -14.72 -19.74 3.68
C LEU A 147 -13.77 -20.39 4.68
N ASP A 148 -13.97 -21.66 4.99
CA ASP A 148 -13.06 -22.41 5.87
C ASP A 148 -11.69 -22.64 5.22
N GLN A 149 -11.65 -23.03 3.93
CA GLN A 149 -10.42 -23.25 3.18
C GLN A 149 -9.53 -22.00 3.10
N TYR A 150 -10.16 -20.82 2.97
CA TYR A 150 -9.46 -19.52 2.91
C TYR A 150 -9.44 -18.80 4.26
N HIS A 151 -9.71 -19.52 5.36
CA HIS A 151 -9.63 -19.04 6.74
C HIS A 151 -10.36 -17.70 6.96
N VAL A 152 -11.55 -17.54 6.39
CA VAL A 152 -12.43 -16.42 6.64
C VAL A 152 -13.22 -16.67 7.90
N ARG A 153 -13.24 -15.73 8.83
CA ARG A 153 -13.94 -15.85 10.13
C ARG A 153 -14.83 -14.64 10.37
N PRO A 154 -16.08 -14.84 10.81
CA PRO A 154 -16.94 -13.72 11.19
C PRO A 154 -16.52 -13.17 12.54
N LEU A 155 -16.44 -11.84 12.63
CA LEU A 155 -16.08 -11.11 13.84
C LEU A 155 -17.33 -10.44 14.44
N ASP A 156 -17.47 -10.50 15.77
CA ASP A 156 -18.47 -9.71 16.50
C ASP A 156 -17.97 -8.26 16.57
N TYR A 157 -16.72 -8.09 16.98
CA TYR A 157 -16.06 -6.80 17.00
C TYR A 157 -14.55 -6.94 16.91
N TYR A 158 -13.87 -5.83 16.66
CA TYR A 158 -12.45 -5.69 16.88
C TYR A 158 -12.12 -4.37 17.56
N LYS A 159 -11.04 -4.37 18.33
CA LYS A 159 -10.44 -3.17 18.91
C LYS A 159 -9.18 -2.84 18.17
N MET A 160 -8.97 -1.59 17.88
CA MET A 160 -7.75 -1.10 17.27
C MET A 160 -7.34 0.23 17.88
N THR A 161 -6.06 0.51 17.92
CA THR A 161 -5.52 1.82 18.24
C THR A 161 -5.22 2.56 16.95
N LYS A 162 -5.66 3.81 16.87
CA LYS A 162 -5.34 4.76 15.78
C LYS A 162 -5.10 6.13 16.40
N ASP A 163 -3.94 6.75 16.12
CA ASP A 163 -3.59 8.07 16.64
C ASP A 163 -3.73 8.15 18.18
N ASP A 164 -3.21 7.13 18.89
CA ASP A 164 -3.32 6.95 20.35
C ASP A 164 -4.77 6.88 20.89
N LYS A 165 -5.76 6.72 20.00
CA LYS A 165 -7.15 6.52 20.36
C LYS A 165 -7.56 5.07 20.19
N GLU A 166 -8.13 4.49 21.22
CA GLU A 166 -8.79 3.19 21.09
C GLU A 166 -10.09 3.35 20.32
N LEU A 167 -10.27 2.53 19.31
CA LEU A 167 -11.49 2.43 18.52
C LEU A 167 -12.07 1.03 18.70
N TYR A 168 -13.35 1.01 18.98
CA TYR A 168 -14.13 -0.22 19.10
C TYR A 168 -15.12 -0.28 17.92
N ILE A 169 -14.93 -1.26 17.05
CA ILE A 169 -15.72 -1.42 15.83
C ILE A 169 -16.54 -2.70 15.93
N ARG A 170 -17.85 -2.57 15.93
CA ARG A 170 -18.82 -3.67 15.96
C ARG A 170 -19.79 -3.59 14.79
N GLY A 171 -20.18 -4.71 14.23
CA GLY A 171 -21.13 -4.75 13.13
C GLY A 171 -21.44 -6.15 12.63
N ASN A 172 -22.51 -6.28 11.83
CA ASN A 172 -22.98 -7.59 11.37
C ASN A 172 -22.10 -8.20 10.27
N TYR A 173 -21.49 -7.42 9.42
CA TYR A 173 -20.70 -7.91 8.28
C TYR A 173 -19.23 -7.55 8.45
N ILE A 174 -18.59 -8.13 9.46
CA ILE A 174 -17.16 -7.97 9.71
C ILE A 174 -16.52 -9.35 9.62
N TYR A 175 -15.51 -9.49 8.76
CA TYR A 175 -14.81 -10.74 8.51
C TYR A 175 -13.32 -10.56 8.65
N GLY A 176 -12.67 -11.40 9.44
CA GLY A 176 -11.21 -11.51 9.51
C GLY A 176 -10.72 -12.51 8.48
N TYR A 177 -9.65 -12.15 7.77
CA TYR A 177 -8.94 -13.02 6.83
C TYR A 177 -7.62 -13.45 7.46
N TYR A 178 -7.41 -14.75 7.55
CA TYR A 178 -6.30 -15.34 8.27
C TYR A 178 -5.44 -16.17 7.32
N LYS A 179 -4.17 -16.30 7.67
CA LYS A 179 -3.26 -17.27 7.09
C LYS A 179 -3.48 -18.65 7.71
N ASP A 180 -2.86 -19.70 7.14
CA ASP A 180 -2.88 -21.06 7.67
C ASP A 180 -2.34 -21.14 9.11
N ASP A 181 -1.39 -20.28 9.47
CA ASP A 181 -0.82 -20.17 10.82
C ASP A 181 -1.73 -19.44 11.83
N GLY A 182 -2.91 -19.01 11.43
CA GLY A 182 -3.85 -18.24 12.24
C GLY A 182 -3.55 -16.74 12.34
N THR A 183 -2.56 -16.24 11.61
CA THR A 183 -2.23 -14.81 11.60
C THR A 183 -3.28 -14.00 10.84
N LEU A 184 -3.93 -13.04 11.52
CA LEU A 184 -4.83 -12.09 10.88
C LEU A 184 -4.02 -11.13 9.98
N TYR A 185 -4.37 -11.08 8.68
CA TYR A 185 -3.71 -10.17 7.75
C TYR A 185 -4.62 -9.06 7.20
N LYS A 186 -5.96 -9.26 7.26
CA LYS A 186 -6.93 -8.28 6.74
C LYS A 186 -8.28 -8.40 7.43
N ILE A 187 -8.98 -7.29 7.58
CA ILE A 187 -10.40 -7.27 7.97
C ILE A 187 -11.22 -6.73 6.80
N TYR A 188 -12.32 -7.40 6.48
CA TYR A 188 -13.26 -7.04 5.43
C TYR A 188 -14.60 -6.62 6.03
N GLN A 189 -15.10 -5.45 5.61
CA GLN A 189 -16.33 -4.82 6.11
C GLN A 189 -17.17 -4.30 4.93
N PRO A 190 -17.87 -5.19 4.20
CA PRO A 190 -18.52 -4.84 2.92
C PRO A 190 -19.59 -3.74 3.03
N LYS A 191 -20.15 -3.52 4.20
CA LYS A 191 -21.25 -2.57 4.41
C LYS A 191 -20.81 -1.22 4.97
N THR A 192 -19.50 -0.99 5.20
CA THR A 192 -18.99 0.32 5.60
C THR A 192 -18.79 1.22 4.38
N GLN A 193 -19.09 2.52 4.55
CA GLN A 193 -18.97 3.49 3.46
C GLN A 193 -17.52 3.90 3.19
N ASP A 194 -16.73 4.11 4.24
CA ASP A 194 -15.39 4.73 4.10
C ASP A 194 -14.25 3.74 3.89
N LYS A 195 -14.24 2.62 4.60
CA LYS A 195 -13.15 1.64 4.53
C LYS A 195 -13.69 0.21 4.54
N LYS A 196 -13.93 -0.33 3.36
CA LYS A 196 -14.35 -1.73 3.22
C LYS A 196 -13.27 -2.72 3.67
N PHE A 197 -12.00 -2.32 3.58
CA PHE A 197 -10.86 -3.17 3.94
C PHE A 197 -9.93 -2.47 4.92
N LEU A 198 -9.53 -3.19 5.97
CA LEU A 198 -8.44 -2.80 6.86
C LEU A 198 -7.29 -3.79 6.65
N LYS A 199 -6.22 -3.32 6.03
CA LYS A 199 -4.99 -4.10 5.84
C LYS A 199 -4.20 -4.09 7.14
N ILE A 200 -3.81 -5.26 7.62
CA ILE A 200 -3.05 -5.43 8.87
C ILE A 200 -1.61 -5.84 8.54
N ARG A 201 -1.43 -6.71 7.54
CA ARG A 201 -0.12 -7.21 7.11
C ARG A 201 -0.06 -7.33 5.60
N ASP A 202 1.15 -7.24 5.05
CA ASP A 202 1.41 -7.60 3.65
C ASP A 202 1.22 -9.12 3.47
N TYR A 203 0.41 -9.50 2.51
CA TYR A 203 0.18 -10.90 2.19
C TYR A 203 -0.36 -11.05 0.76
N VAL A 204 0.18 -12.00 0.01
CA VAL A 204 -0.40 -12.39 -1.27
C VAL A 204 -1.55 -13.36 -0.97
N GLN A 205 -2.77 -12.87 -1.09
CA GLN A 205 -3.98 -13.61 -0.76
C GLN A 205 -4.08 -14.88 -1.62
N GLY A 206 -4.39 -16.02 -1.02
CA GLY A 206 -4.51 -17.31 -1.70
C GLY A 206 -3.20 -18.03 -1.95
N SER A 207 -2.05 -17.47 -1.58
CA SER A 207 -0.75 -18.08 -1.84
C SER A 207 -0.51 -19.41 -1.07
N GLU A 208 -1.19 -19.62 0.05
CA GLU A 208 -1.10 -20.86 0.84
C GLU A 208 -2.10 -21.93 0.36
N GLN A 209 -3.03 -21.61 -0.54
CA GLN A 209 -4.05 -22.50 -1.09
C GLN A 209 -3.81 -22.88 -2.56
N LEU A 210 -2.56 -22.78 -3.05
CA LEU A 210 -2.19 -23.18 -4.39
C LEU A 210 -2.17 -24.71 -4.52
N GLU A 211 -2.74 -25.22 -5.61
CA GLU A 211 -2.90 -26.66 -5.86
C GLU A 211 -1.93 -27.19 -6.94
N GLY A 212 -1.13 -26.31 -7.56
CA GLY A 212 -0.14 -26.66 -8.56
C GLY A 212 -0.73 -26.87 -9.97
N HIS A 213 -1.76 -26.13 -10.32
CA HIS A 213 -2.31 -26.13 -11.67
C HIS A 213 -1.36 -25.47 -12.68
N ARG A 214 -1.62 -25.62 -13.97
CA ARG A 214 -0.76 -25.05 -15.02
C ARG A 214 -0.94 -23.54 -15.18
N THR A 215 -2.10 -23.01 -14.81
CA THR A 215 -2.47 -21.61 -14.98
C THR A 215 -2.64 -20.93 -13.63
N LEU A 216 -2.00 -19.80 -13.46
CA LEU A 216 -2.19 -18.89 -12.32
C LEU A 216 -3.00 -17.67 -12.76
N VAL A 217 -4.05 -17.36 -12.03
CA VAL A 217 -4.85 -16.14 -12.20
C VAL A 217 -4.53 -15.16 -11.05
N ILE A 218 -4.21 -13.93 -11.38
CA ILE A 218 -4.09 -12.84 -10.42
C ILE A 218 -5.41 -12.07 -10.45
N ALA A 219 -6.19 -12.17 -9.36
CA ALA A 219 -7.50 -11.54 -9.19
C ALA A 219 -7.41 -10.27 -8.35
N SER A 220 -8.52 -9.55 -8.18
CA SER A 220 -8.57 -8.29 -7.41
C SER A 220 -8.53 -8.50 -5.90
N SER A 221 -9.17 -9.56 -5.39
CA SER A 221 -9.37 -9.78 -3.95
C SER A 221 -9.56 -11.24 -3.57
N LEU A 222 -9.52 -11.53 -2.26
CA LEU A 222 -9.83 -12.87 -1.75
C LEU A 222 -11.26 -13.32 -2.10
N LYS A 223 -12.21 -12.41 -2.15
CA LYS A 223 -13.59 -12.71 -2.57
C LYS A 223 -13.59 -13.26 -4.00
N ASP A 224 -12.85 -12.63 -4.90
CA ASP A 224 -12.78 -13.03 -6.31
C ASP A 224 -12.03 -14.36 -6.47
N ILE A 225 -10.99 -14.60 -5.67
CA ILE A 225 -10.33 -15.90 -5.58
C ILE A 225 -11.37 -16.98 -5.25
N MET A 226 -12.13 -16.81 -4.17
CA MET A 226 -13.13 -17.79 -3.74
C MET A 226 -14.26 -17.95 -4.77
N SER A 227 -14.69 -16.88 -5.42
CA SER A 227 -15.69 -16.93 -6.49
C SER A 227 -15.20 -17.75 -7.68
N LEU A 228 -13.97 -17.55 -8.13
CA LEU A 228 -13.36 -18.32 -9.22
C LEU A 228 -13.18 -19.80 -8.83
N LYS A 229 -12.71 -20.08 -7.63
CA LYS A 229 -12.56 -21.46 -7.14
C LYS A 229 -13.91 -22.18 -7.02
N SER A 230 -15.00 -21.43 -6.77
CA SER A 230 -16.35 -22.01 -6.76
C SER A 230 -16.81 -22.57 -8.11
N LEU A 231 -16.23 -22.05 -9.21
CA LEU A 231 -16.48 -22.53 -10.56
C LEU A 231 -15.76 -23.83 -10.89
N ARG A 232 -14.91 -24.34 -9.99
CA ARG A 232 -14.13 -25.58 -10.14
C ARG A 232 -13.26 -25.61 -11.41
N LEU A 233 -12.73 -24.48 -11.81
CA LEU A 233 -11.77 -24.38 -12.90
C LEU A 233 -10.41 -24.93 -12.47
N ASN A 234 -9.69 -25.57 -13.40
CA ASN A 234 -8.33 -26.07 -13.16
C ASN A 234 -7.29 -24.93 -13.20
N VAL A 235 -7.44 -23.97 -12.30
CA VAL A 235 -6.55 -22.82 -12.18
C VAL A 235 -6.22 -22.55 -10.71
N ASP A 236 -5.03 -22.08 -10.46
CA ASP A 236 -4.67 -21.47 -9.19
C ASP A 236 -4.97 -19.98 -9.23
N VAL A 237 -5.36 -19.42 -8.10
CA VAL A 237 -5.77 -18.01 -8.04
C VAL A 237 -5.14 -17.33 -6.83
N ILE A 238 -4.52 -16.18 -7.05
CA ILE A 238 -3.98 -15.30 -6.01
C ILE A 238 -4.48 -13.87 -6.19
N ALA A 239 -4.30 -13.05 -5.18
CA ALA A 239 -4.57 -11.62 -5.29
C ALA A 239 -3.56 -10.79 -4.48
N PRO A 240 -3.28 -9.54 -4.89
CA PRO A 240 -2.50 -8.62 -4.07
C PRO A 240 -3.24 -8.29 -2.77
N ASP A 241 -2.56 -7.70 -1.82
CA ASP A 241 -3.14 -7.30 -0.54
C ASP A 241 -4.16 -6.15 -0.68
N SER A 242 -4.06 -5.35 -1.73
CA SER A 242 -5.05 -4.36 -2.14
C SER A 242 -5.03 -4.16 -3.64
N GLU A 243 -6.13 -3.69 -4.20
CA GLU A 243 -6.31 -3.44 -5.63
C GLU A 243 -5.30 -2.42 -6.19
N ASN A 244 -4.87 -1.47 -5.36
CA ASN A 244 -3.88 -0.45 -5.71
C ASN A 244 -2.42 -0.92 -5.53
N SER A 245 -2.19 -2.13 -5.00
CA SER A 245 -0.87 -2.70 -4.82
C SER A 245 -0.57 -3.77 -5.86
N MET A 246 0.68 -3.86 -6.26
CA MET A 246 1.16 -4.95 -7.11
C MET A 246 1.86 -6.02 -6.25
N ILE A 247 1.74 -7.27 -6.66
CA ILE A 247 2.58 -8.34 -6.11
C ILE A 247 4.03 -8.02 -6.46
N ARG A 248 4.95 -8.25 -5.53
CA ARG A 248 6.37 -7.92 -5.72
C ARG A 248 6.95 -8.66 -6.92
N LYS A 249 7.83 -7.97 -7.66
CA LYS A 249 8.43 -8.51 -8.88
C LYS A 249 9.10 -9.88 -8.68
N ASN A 250 9.87 -10.06 -7.61
CA ASN A 250 10.52 -11.34 -7.32
C ASN A 250 9.51 -12.49 -7.17
N LEU A 251 8.38 -12.28 -6.49
CA LEU A 251 7.32 -13.29 -6.37
C LEU A 251 6.64 -13.56 -7.72
N ILE A 252 6.44 -12.52 -8.53
CA ILE A 252 5.91 -12.70 -9.90
C ILE A 252 6.87 -13.49 -10.76
N ASP A 253 8.17 -13.25 -10.66
CA ASP A 253 9.19 -13.99 -11.41
C ASP A 253 9.17 -15.47 -10.97
N ASP A 254 9.09 -15.76 -9.65
CA ASP A 254 8.94 -17.12 -9.11
C ASP A 254 7.66 -17.81 -9.66
N TYR A 255 6.52 -17.11 -9.66
CA TYR A 255 5.28 -17.67 -10.21
C TYR A 255 5.37 -17.94 -11.71
N LYS A 256 6.08 -17.11 -12.48
CA LYS A 256 6.27 -17.36 -13.90
C LYS A 256 7.15 -18.59 -14.19
N GLU A 257 8.05 -18.92 -13.29
CA GLU A 257 8.81 -20.17 -13.37
C GLU A 257 7.97 -21.40 -13.01
N MET A 258 7.05 -21.24 -12.05
CA MET A 258 6.19 -22.34 -11.58
C MET A 258 5.01 -22.65 -12.50
N TYR A 259 4.46 -21.62 -13.17
CA TYR A 259 3.22 -21.73 -13.96
C TYR A 259 3.48 -21.55 -15.46
N SER A 260 2.89 -22.44 -16.28
CA SER A 260 2.97 -22.31 -17.75
C SER A 260 2.29 -21.05 -18.27
N THR A 261 1.29 -20.56 -17.54
CA THR A 261 0.53 -19.38 -17.91
C THR A 261 0.19 -18.55 -16.65
N VAL A 262 0.47 -17.26 -16.69
CA VAL A 262 0.06 -16.30 -15.65
C VAL A 262 -0.76 -15.22 -16.32
N ILE A 263 -1.97 -14.98 -15.81
CA ILE A 263 -2.91 -13.96 -16.33
C ILE A 263 -3.39 -13.06 -15.21
N ALA A 264 -3.69 -11.81 -15.54
CA ALA A 264 -4.29 -10.83 -14.62
C ALA A 264 -5.77 -10.66 -14.98
N MET A 265 -6.67 -10.84 -14.00
CA MET A 265 -8.11 -10.70 -14.16
C MET A 265 -8.66 -9.89 -13.01
N PHE A 266 -8.91 -8.62 -13.26
CA PHE A 266 -9.49 -7.67 -12.31
C PHE A 266 -10.88 -7.25 -12.77
N ASP A 267 -11.58 -6.47 -11.95
CA ASP A 267 -12.88 -5.92 -12.32
C ASP A 267 -12.78 -5.04 -13.59
N ASN A 268 -13.84 -5.02 -14.42
CA ASN A 268 -13.91 -4.21 -15.64
C ASN A 268 -14.26 -2.74 -15.36
N ASP A 269 -13.87 -2.24 -14.20
CA ASP A 269 -13.94 -0.82 -13.86
C ASP A 269 -12.60 -0.12 -14.14
N GLU A 270 -12.60 1.20 -14.06
CA GLU A 270 -11.39 1.99 -14.34
C GLU A 270 -10.18 1.61 -13.47
N PRO A 271 -10.32 1.41 -12.15
CA PRO A 271 -9.22 0.93 -11.29
C PRO A 271 -8.69 -0.45 -11.69
N GLY A 272 -9.58 -1.41 -11.94
CA GLY A 272 -9.22 -2.77 -12.32
C GLY A 272 -8.51 -2.84 -13.67
N ILE A 273 -8.98 -2.09 -14.66
CA ILE A 273 -8.33 -1.98 -15.97
C ILE A 273 -6.92 -1.41 -15.81
N LYS A 274 -6.75 -0.31 -15.05
CA LYS A 274 -5.44 0.27 -14.77
C LYS A 274 -4.51 -0.69 -14.03
N ALA A 275 -5.04 -1.51 -13.13
CA ALA A 275 -4.25 -2.53 -12.45
C ALA A 275 -3.75 -3.59 -13.43
N MET A 276 -4.62 -4.11 -14.30
CA MET A 276 -4.23 -5.07 -15.34
C MET A 276 -3.21 -4.50 -16.32
N GLU A 277 -3.34 -3.24 -16.72
CA GLU A 277 -2.35 -2.56 -17.56
C GLU A 277 -0.98 -2.49 -16.91
N LYS A 278 -0.90 -2.21 -15.60
CA LYS A 278 0.37 -2.24 -14.86
C LYS A 278 1.00 -3.64 -14.87
N TYR A 279 0.22 -4.70 -14.65
CA TYR A 279 0.73 -6.07 -14.73
C TYR A 279 1.23 -6.41 -16.14
N ARG A 280 0.54 -5.96 -17.19
CA ARG A 280 0.97 -6.10 -18.58
C ARG A 280 2.30 -5.36 -18.82
N ASP A 281 2.37 -4.09 -18.44
CA ASP A 281 3.48 -3.22 -18.81
C ASP A 281 4.75 -3.50 -18.01
N GLU A 282 4.62 -3.74 -16.69
CA GLU A 282 5.75 -3.99 -15.80
C GLU A 282 6.19 -5.45 -15.79
N TYR A 283 5.23 -6.38 -15.84
CA TYR A 283 5.51 -7.81 -15.67
C TYR A 283 5.26 -8.65 -16.91
N LYS A 284 4.77 -8.07 -18.01
CA LYS A 284 4.41 -8.79 -19.24
C LYS A 284 3.40 -9.91 -18.98
N ILE A 285 2.45 -9.68 -18.08
CA ILE A 285 1.34 -10.58 -17.77
C ILE A 285 0.13 -10.13 -18.58
N HIS A 286 -0.48 -11.06 -19.31
CA HIS A 286 -1.63 -10.75 -20.15
C HIS A 286 -2.89 -10.49 -19.32
N PRO A 287 -3.61 -9.38 -19.60
CA PRO A 287 -4.91 -9.14 -18.99
C PRO A 287 -5.98 -10.07 -19.61
N LEU A 288 -6.87 -10.57 -18.76
CA LEU A 288 -8.09 -11.24 -19.16
C LEU A 288 -9.29 -10.33 -18.82
N LEU A 289 -9.90 -9.77 -19.85
CA LEU A 289 -11.10 -8.97 -19.70
C LEU A 289 -12.33 -9.88 -19.72
N LEU A 290 -13.21 -9.72 -18.75
CA LEU A 290 -14.50 -10.41 -18.74
C LEU A 290 -15.45 -9.72 -19.74
N PRO A 291 -16.38 -10.47 -20.37
CA PRO A 291 -17.42 -9.86 -21.22
C PRO A 291 -18.22 -8.84 -20.39
N MET A 292 -18.51 -7.69 -20.97
CA MET A 292 -19.47 -6.77 -20.37
C MET A 292 -20.86 -7.39 -20.48
N SER A 293 -21.54 -7.50 -19.34
CA SER A 293 -22.92 -8.01 -19.25
C SER A 293 -23.94 -6.97 -19.70
#